data_7a203d5e16bb848424a38f70ae976555
#
_entry.id   7a203d5e16bb848424a38f70ae976555
#
_cell.length_a   1.000
_cell.length_b   1.000
_cell.length_c   1.000
_cell.angle_alpha   90.00
_cell.angle_beta   90.00
_cell.angle_gamma   90.00
#
_symmetry.space_group_name_H-M   'P 1'
#
loop_
_entity.id
_entity.type
_entity.pdbx_description
1 polymer ?
#
loop_
_entity_poly.entity_id
_entity_poly.type
_entity_poly.pdbx_seq_one_letter_code
_entity_poly.pdbx_strand_id
1 'polypeptide(L)'
;LHGKNLRIWIFALLGGIVFAAFDRCGYMLKRYGSIWAISENPLHRTIFHRILLRLPIMILAVLLLLILLDAIRERQQWKKGIRNIRWEIFCRWKYWPLLMWGLYFVSFLHAFLGGFPGIFAADAPNQVGWTFSGWLTAHHPLVHTGILCGIFSVVRNFGGSDNLAAAIYSLLQMAALAGIFTGISGFLKKEHAPAWLQVGTILYLCLFPFHGMMAVYTTKDTIFAGIFVLCVIRIYRMCTRPEVWLNGAAKIAEAV
;
A
#
# COMPACT_ATOMS: atom_id res chain seq x y z
N LEU A 1 -19.06 -28.20 -6.00
CA LEU A 1 -17.66 -28.34 -5.52
C LEU A 1 -16.63 -28.22 -6.62
N HIS A 2 -16.85 -28.84 -7.83
CA HIS A 2 -15.87 -28.84 -8.94
C HIS A 2 -15.55 -27.45 -9.48
N GLY A 3 -16.52 -26.56 -9.64
CA GLY A 3 -16.30 -25.21 -10.20
C GLY A 3 -15.52 -24.27 -9.27
N LYS A 4 -15.58 -24.46 -7.95
CA LYS A 4 -14.83 -23.64 -6.99
C LYS A 4 -13.33 -23.96 -7.05
N ASN A 5 -13.01 -25.26 -7.13
CA ASN A 5 -11.62 -25.72 -7.22
C ASN A 5 -10.96 -25.26 -8.52
N LEU A 6 -11.65 -25.34 -9.66
CA LEU A 6 -11.12 -24.88 -10.95
C LEU A 6 -10.75 -23.38 -10.93
N ARG A 7 -11.58 -22.53 -10.33
CA ARG A 7 -11.29 -21.08 -10.20
C ARG A 7 -10.03 -20.83 -9.38
N ILE A 8 -9.85 -21.52 -8.27
CA ILE A 8 -8.64 -21.41 -7.43
C ILE A 8 -7.39 -21.75 -8.24
N TRP A 9 -7.42 -22.85 -9.02
CA TRP A 9 -6.29 -23.22 -9.88
C TRP A 9 -6.01 -22.19 -10.99
N ILE A 10 -7.05 -21.65 -11.62
CA ILE A 10 -6.89 -20.61 -12.65
C ILE A 10 -6.24 -19.35 -12.03
N PHE A 11 -6.72 -18.90 -10.87
CA PHE A 11 -6.14 -17.73 -10.19
C PHE A 11 -4.72 -17.99 -9.69
N ALA A 12 -4.42 -19.20 -9.20
CA ALA A 12 -3.07 -19.58 -8.80
C ALA A 12 -2.10 -19.58 -10.00
N LEU A 13 -2.54 -20.10 -11.15
CA LEU A 13 -1.74 -20.12 -12.37
C LEU A 13 -1.48 -18.69 -12.88
N LEU A 14 -2.54 -17.89 -13.04
CA LEU A 14 -2.40 -16.52 -13.53
C LEU A 14 -1.57 -15.66 -12.56
N GLY A 15 -1.83 -15.74 -11.27
CA GLY A 15 -1.06 -15.03 -10.25
C GLY A 15 0.41 -15.46 -10.24
N GLY A 16 0.68 -16.76 -10.34
CA GLY A 16 2.04 -17.30 -10.41
C GLY A 16 2.81 -16.81 -11.63
N ILE A 17 2.17 -16.73 -12.80
CA ILE A 17 2.76 -16.17 -14.02
C ILE A 17 3.09 -14.69 -13.84
N VAL A 18 2.16 -13.90 -13.30
CA VAL A 18 2.34 -12.47 -13.05
C VAL A 18 3.51 -12.25 -12.09
N PHE A 19 3.54 -12.95 -10.95
CA PHE A 19 4.64 -12.82 -9.98
C PHE A 19 5.98 -13.27 -10.56
N ALA A 20 6.04 -14.34 -11.34
CA ALA A 20 7.27 -14.78 -12.01
C ALA A 20 7.77 -13.74 -13.03
N ALA A 21 6.85 -13.09 -13.76
CA ALA A 21 7.18 -12.02 -14.68
C ALA A 21 7.75 -10.79 -13.94
N PHE A 22 7.13 -10.37 -12.84
CA PHE A 22 7.62 -9.25 -12.01
C PHE A 22 8.99 -9.54 -11.39
N ASP A 23 9.18 -10.74 -10.80
CA ASP A 23 10.49 -11.15 -10.26
C ASP A 23 11.56 -11.09 -11.34
N ARG A 24 11.19 -11.50 -12.55
CA ARG A 24 12.10 -11.46 -13.70
C ARG A 24 12.43 -10.03 -14.12
N CYS A 25 11.41 -9.19 -14.29
CA CYS A 25 11.62 -7.78 -14.62
C CYS A 25 12.50 -7.09 -13.57
N GLY A 26 12.23 -7.33 -12.28
CA GLY A 26 13.03 -6.79 -11.18
C GLY A 26 14.50 -7.24 -11.24
N TYR A 27 14.74 -8.53 -11.52
CA TYR A 27 16.10 -9.04 -11.69
C TYR A 27 16.83 -8.38 -12.87
N MET A 28 16.13 -8.22 -14.00
CA MET A 28 16.72 -7.60 -15.21
C MET A 28 17.08 -6.14 -14.97
N LEU A 29 16.15 -5.38 -14.37
CA LEU A 29 16.41 -3.98 -14.01
C LEU A 29 17.59 -3.86 -13.05
N LYS A 30 17.67 -4.71 -12.02
CA LYS A 30 18.78 -4.69 -11.05
C LYS A 30 20.12 -5.06 -11.68
N ARG A 31 20.15 -6.03 -12.59
CA ARG A 31 21.41 -6.57 -13.15
C ARG A 31 21.91 -5.82 -14.35
N TYR A 32 21.01 -5.34 -15.21
CA TYR A 32 21.32 -4.81 -16.53
C TYR A 32 20.80 -3.37 -16.75
N GLY A 33 20.11 -2.78 -15.79
CA GLY A 33 19.52 -1.44 -15.91
C GLY A 33 18.34 -1.33 -16.88
N SER A 34 17.98 -2.43 -17.57
CA SER A 34 16.89 -2.46 -18.55
C SER A 34 16.25 -3.84 -18.63
N ILE A 35 14.93 -3.87 -18.79
CA ILE A 35 14.18 -5.11 -19.07
C ILE A 35 14.40 -5.61 -20.51
N TRP A 36 14.85 -4.73 -21.40
CA TRP A 36 15.06 -5.00 -22.84
C TRP A 36 16.50 -5.43 -23.17
N ALA A 37 17.43 -5.39 -22.24
CA ALA A 37 18.81 -5.82 -22.41
C ALA A 37 18.95 -7.32 -22.79
N ILE A 38 17.84 -7.97 -23.01
CA ILE A 38 17.73 -9.40 -23.32
C ILE A 38 18.15 -9.73 -24.75
N SER A 39 18.00 -8.80 -25.69
CA SER A 39 18.15 -9.09 -27.13
C SER A 39 19.57 -9.37 -27.60
N GLU A 40 20.59 -9.01 -26.80
CA GLU A 40 21.99 -9.00 -27.28
C GLU A 40 22.89 -10.07 -26.62
N ASN A 41 22.39 -10.93 -25.72
CA ASN A 41 23.25 -11.81 -24.93
C ASN A 41 22.89 -13.30 -25.04
N PRO A 42 23.82 -14.21 -25.37
CA PRO A 42 23.59 -15.66 -25.49
C PRO A 42 23.20 -16.35 -24.17
N LEU A 43 23.22 -15.66 -23.03
CA LEU A 43 22.73 -16.10 -21.73
C LEU A 43 21.19 -16.27 -21.63
N HIS A 44 20.45 -16.07 -22.71
CA HIS A 44 18.99 -16.20 -22.77
C HIS A 44 18.47 -17.56 -22.30
N ARG A 45 19.17 -18.65 -22.65
CA ARG A 45 18.77 -20.01 -22.20
C ARG A 45 18.78 -20.14 -20.68
N THR A 46 19.81 -19.63 -20.02
CA THR A 46 19.94 -19.68 -18.55
C THR A 46 18.84 -18.87 -17.85
N ILE A 47 18.42 -17.78 -18.48
CA ILE A 47 17.40 -16.88 -17.98
C ILE A 47 16.01 -17.53 -18.06
N PHE A 48 15.70 -18.14 -19.21
CA PHE A 48 14.45 -18.87 -19.41
C PHE A 48 14.33 -20.07 -18.45
N HIS A 49 15.41 -20.83 -18.25
CA HIS A 49 15.44 -21.93 -17.28
C HIS A 49 15.17 -21.44 -15.83
N ARG A 50 15.70 -20.29 -15.44
CA ARG A 50 15.43 -19.72 -14.10
C ARG A 50 13.97 -19.29 -13.91
N ILE A 51 13.30 -18.78 -14.95
CA ILE A 51 11.86 -18.52 -14.91
C ILE A 51 11.10 -19.84 -14.75
N LEU A 52 11.43 -20.85 -15.56
CA LEU A 52 10.77 -22.17 -15.49
C LEU A 52 10.93 -22.83 -14.13
N LEU A 53 12.08 -22.68 -13.46
CA LEU A 53 12.31 -23.21 -12.13
C LEU A 53 11.54 -22.43 -11.03
N ARG A 54 11.35 -21.11 -11.19
CA ARG A 54 10.65 -20.28 -10.21
C ARG A 54 9.13 -20.29 -10.40
N LEU A 55 8.66 -20.45 -11.63
CA LEU A 55 7.23 -20.44 -11.94
C LEU A 55 6.44 -21.46 -11.10
N PRO A 56 6.84 -22.74 -10.94
CA PRO A 56 6.14 -23.69 -10.07
C PRO A 56 6.10 -23.24 -8.60
N ILE A 57 7.20 -22.66 -8.11
CA ILE A 57 7.29 -22.17 -6.74
C ILE A 57 6.31 -21.01 -6.53
N MET A 58 6.24 -20.07 -7.48
CA MET A 58 5.32 -18.93 -7.41
C MET A 58 3.86 -19.36 -7.52
N ILE A 59 3.55 -20.30 -8.42
CA ILE A 59 2.20 -20.90 -8.52
C ILE A 59 1.82 -21.59 -7.20
N LEU A 60 2.72 -22.38 -6.63
CA LEU A 60 2.49 -23.05 -5.35
C LEU A 60 2.28 -22.04 -4.21
N ALA A 61 3.08 -20.98 -4.14
CA ALA A 61 2.93 -19.92 -3.14
C ALA A 61 1.57 -19.24 -3.24
N VAL A 62 1.14 -18.87 -4.44
CA VAL A 62 -0.19 -18.26 -4.67
C VAL A 62 -1.30 -19.26 -4.34
N LEU A 63 -1.15 -20.53 -4.73
CA LEU A 63 -2.11 -21.58 -4.41
C LEU A 63 -2.26 -21.76 -2.90
N LEU A 64 -1.16 -21.86 -2.16
CA LEU A 64 -1.16 -21.98 -0.70
C LEU A 64 -1.80 -20.75 -0.04
N LEU A 65 -1.52 -19.56 -0.55
CA LEU A 65 -2.15 -18.32 -0.08
C LEU A 65 -3.67 -18.36 -0.30
N LEU A 66 -4.13 -18.75 -1.48
CA LEU A 66 -5.56 -18.84 -1.79
C LEU A 66 -6.27 -19.89 -0.94
N ILE A 67 -5.65 -21.05 -0.71
CA ILE A 67 -6.18 -22.10 0.16
C ILE A 67 -6.25 -21.61 1.60
N LEU A 68 -5.21 -20.91 2.09
CA LEU A 68 -5.19 -20.33 3.42
C LEU A 68 -6.29 -19.28 3.59
N LEU A 69 -6.47 -18.40 2.61
CA LEU A 69 -7.53 -17.39 2.62
C LEU A 69 -8.93 -18.02 2.61
N ASP A 70 -9.13 -19.08 1.83
CA ASP A 70 -10.40 -19.81 1.80
C ASP A 70 -10.66 -20.53 3.13
N ALA A 71 -9.65 -21.17 3.72
CA ALA A 71 -9.72 -21.79 5.03
C ALA A 71 -10.02 -20.78 6.15
N ILE A 72 -9.41 -19.59 6.10
CA ILE A 72 -9.71 -18.48 7.01
C ILE A 72 -11.16 -18.03 6.83
N ARG A 73 -11.63 -17.90 5.59
CA ARG A 73 -13.00 -17.52 5.26
C ARG A 73 -14.02 -18.54 5.78
N GLU A 74 -13.76 -19.82 5.60
CA GLU A 74 -14.63 -20.90 6.10
C GLU A 74 -14.66 -20.93 7.63
N ARG A 75 -13.52 -20.79 8.30
CA ARG A 75 -13.46 -20.65 9.77
C ARG A 75 -14.22 -19.42 10.28
N GLN A 76 -14.25 -18.33 9.51
CA GLN A 76 -15.01 -17.14 9.88
C GLN A 76 -16.53 -17.36 9.79
N GLN A 77 -17.00 -18.16 8.82
CA GLN A 77 -18.43 -18.53 8.76
C GLN A 77 -18.85 -19.39 9.94
N TRP A 78 -17.97 -20.28 10.41
CA TRP A 78 -18.22 -21.10 11.61
C TRP A 78 -18.21 -20.29 12.91
N LYS A 79 -17.43 -19.22 12.99
CA LYS A 79 -17.28 -18.38 14.19
C LYS A 79 -18.24 -17.20 14.27
N LYS A 80 -19.26 -17.12 13.43
CA LYS A 80 -20.34 -16.11 13.58
C LYS A 80 -21.06 -16.17 14.94
N GLY A 81 -20.84 -17.24 15.75
CA GLY A 81 -21.40 -17.40 17.09
C GLY A 81 -20.63 -16.70 18.23
N ILE A 82 -19.37 -16.30 18.04
CA ILE A 82 -18.61 -15.62 19.11
C ILE A 82 -18.33 -14.18 18.68
N ARG A 83 -19.41 -13.39 18.65
CA ARG A 83 -19.29 -11.93 18.47
C ARG A 83 -18.78 -11.33 19.77
N ASN A 84 -17.66 -10.65 19.73
CA ASN A 84 -17.23 -9.83 20.87
C ASN A 84 -18.08 -8.55 20.90
N ILE A 85 -19.20 -8.63 21.64
CA ILE A 85 -20.22 -7.57 21.73
C ILE A 85 -19.58 -6.24 22.17
N ARG A 86 -18.62 -6.28 23.09
CA ARG A 86 -17.93 -5.07 23.58
C ARG A 86 -17.12 -4.40 22.47
N TRP A 87 -16.43 -5.21 21.64
CA TRP A 87 -15.66 -4.69 20.51
C TRP A 87 -16.57 -4.08 19.43
N GLU A 88 -17.71 -4.72 19.16
CA GLU A 88 -18.68 -4.19 18.20
C GLU A 88 -19.32 -2.88 18.67
N ILE A 89 -19.66 -2.76 19.95
CA ILE A 89 -20.15 -1.50 20.53
C ILE A 89 -19.11 -0.40 20.37
N PHE A 90 -17.86 -0.66 20.71
CA PHE A 90 -16.76 0.27 20.51
C PHE A 90 -16.60 0.68 19.04
N CYS A 91 -16.67 -0.28 18.12
CA CYS A 91 -16.58 0.00 16.68
C CYS A 91 -17.76 0.81 16.15
N ARG A 92 -18.95 0.77 16.78
CA ARG A 92 -20.13 1.57 16.38
C ARG A 92 -20.06 3.02 16.81
N TRP A 93 -19.12 3.38 17.65
CA TRP A 93 -18.95 4.76 18.10
C TRP A 93 -18.73 5.71 16.91
N LYS A 94 -19.46 6.84 16.92
CA LYS A 94 -19.46 7.84 15.84
C LYS A 94 -18.06 8.35 15.52
N TYR A 95 -17.25 8.57 16.55
CA TYR A 95 -15.89 9.13 16.42
C TYR A 95 -14.79 8.06 16.27
N TRP A 96 -15.16 6.79 16.09
CA TRP A 96 -14.20 5.71 15.89
C TRP A 96 -13.16 5.99 14.78
N PRO A 97 -13.55 6.54 13.59
CA PRO A 97 -12.56 6.83 12.56
C PRO A 97 -11.55 7.90 13.00
N LEU A 98 -12.00 8.93 13.71
CA LEU A 98 -11.14 9.99 14.23
C LEU A 98 -10.19 9.46 15.31
N LEU A 99 -10.69 8.59 16.19
CA LEU A 99 -9.87 7.91 17.20
C LEU A 99 -8.78 7.05 16.55
N MET A 100 -9.13 6.25 15.53
CA MET A 100 -8.16 5.42 14.82
C MET A 100 -7.12 6.28 14.09
N TRP A 101 -7.58 7.33 13.42
CA TRP A 101 -6.68 8.29 12.77
C TRP A 101 -5.71 8.91 13.77
N GLY A 102 -6.21 9.39 14.90
CA GLY A 102 -5.38 9.96 15.96
C GLY A 102 -4.40 8.94 16.55
N LEU A 103 -4.84 7.70 16.77
CA LEU A 103 -4.00 6.62 17.27
C LEU A 103 -2.81 6.35 16.32
N TYR A 104 -3.09 6.21 15.01
CA TYR A 104 -2.04 6.01 14.01
C TYR A 104 -1.12 7.22 13.90
N PHE A 105 -1.67 8.42 13.86
CA PHE A 105 -0.88 9.64 13.81
C PHE A 105 0.08 9.75 15.01
N VAL A 106 -0.43 9.53 16.22
CA VAL A 106 0.37 9.54 17.45
C VAL A 106 1.42 8.44 17.46
N SER A 107 1.10 7.26 16.90
CA SER A 107 2.08 6.17 16.81
C SER A 107 3.29 6.51 15.94
N PHE A 108 3.18 7.45 15.00
CA PHE A 108 4.31 7.92 14.18
C PHE A 108 5.15 9.01 14.85
N LEU A 109 4.65 9.65 15.91
CA LEU A 109 5.35 10.78 16.55
C LEU A 109 6.72 10.41 17.07
N HIS A 110 6.93 9.19 17.54
CA HIS A 110 8.25 8.76 18.01
C HIS A 110 9.30 8.80 16.89
N ALA A 111 8.91 8.37 15.68
CA ALA A 111 9.79 8.42 14.51
C ALA A 111 10.00 9.85 14.03
N PHE A 112 8.96 10.70 14.10
CA PHE A 112 9.07 12.13 13.77
C PHE A 112 10.01 12.87 14.73
N LEU A 113 9.88 12.63 16.03
CA LEU A 113 10.74 13.26 17.02
C LEU A 113 12.20 12.78 16.90
N GLY A 114 12.42 11.49 16.62
CA GLY A 114 13.76 10.94 16.40
C GLY A 114 14.41 11.32 15.08
N GLY A 115 13.62 11.59 14.04
CA GLY A 115 14.08 11.94 12.70
C GLY A 115 13.76 13.39 12.30
N PHE A 116 13.48 14.27 13.26
CA PHE A 116 13.10 15.66 13.00
C PHE A 116 14.14 16.42 12.14
N PRO A 117 13.71 17.16 11.12
CA PRO A 117 12.34 17.54 10.69
C PRO A 117 11.69 16.52 9.74
N GLY A 118 12.29 15.42 9.49
CA GLY A 118 11.95 14.34 8.58
C GLY A 118 13.22 13.78 7.94
N ILE A 119 13.15 12.56 7.40
CA ILE A 119 14.29 11.91 6.74
C ILE A 119 14.20 12.23 5.26
N PHE A 120 15.09 13.08 4.78
CA PHE A 120 15.15 13.46 3.38
C PHE A 120 15.66 12.27 2.53
N ALA A 121 14.78 11.73 1.67
CA ALA A 121 15.15 10.69 0.71
C ALA A 121 16.07 11.24 -0.39
N ALA A 122 16.85 10.39 -1.01
CA ALA A 122 17.80 10.76 -2.07
C ALA A 122 17.15 11.56 -3.22
N ASP A 123 15.89 11.26 -3.55
CA ASP A 123 15.12 11.93 -4.60
C ASP A 123 14.58 13.30 -4.19
N ALA A 124 14.26 13.50 -2.91
CA ALA A 124 13.62 14.72 -2.43
C ALA A 124 14.47 15.99 -2.61
N PRO A 125 15.78 16.01 -2.33
CA PRO A 125 16.63 17.16 -2.64
C PRO A 125 16.60 17.56 -4.11
N ASN A 126 16.63 16.58 -5.02
CA ASN A 126 16.55 16.81 -6.46
C ASN A 126 15.21 17.44 -6.85
N GLN A 127 14.09 16.90 -6.32
CA GLN A 127 12.76 17.45 -6.57
C GLN A 127 12.63 18.91 -6.04
N VAL A 128 13.11 19.16 -4.83
CA VAL A 128 13.11 20.51 -4.26
C VAL A 128 14.02 21.44 -5.07
N GLY A 129 15.16 20.95 -5.59
CA GLY A 129 16.04 21.70 -6.47
C GLY A 129 15.35 22.19 -7.76
N TRP A 130 14.31 21.50 -8.22
CA TRP A 130 13.54 21.93 -9.41
C TRP A 130 12.71 23.18 -9.16
N THR A 131 12.41 23.53 -7.92
CA THR A 131 11.77 24.82 -7.62
C THR A 131 12.64 26.01 -8.01
N PHE A 132 13.96 25.82 -8.03
CA PHE A 132 14.92 26.86 -8.39
C PHE A 132 15.27 26.85 -9.87
N SER A 133 15.38 25.67 -10.46
CA SER A 133 15.78 25.52 -11.86
C SER A 133 14.64 25.66 -12.87
N GLY A 134 13.40 25.56 -12.42
CA GLY A 134 12.20 25.51 -13.29
C GLY A 134 12.10 24.24 -14.14
N TRP A 135 12.99 23.28 -13.96
CA TRP A 135 13.03 22.03 -14.74
C TRP A 135 12.16 20.96 -14.06
N LEU A 136 10.96 20.78 -14.55
CA LEU A 136 10.10 19.64 -14.17
C LEU A 136 10.37 18.48 -15.10
N THR A 137 10.73 17.33 -14.57
CA THR A 137 10.89 16.09 -15.35
C THR A 137 9.82 15.08 -14.95
N ALA A 138 9.38 14.25 -15.90
CA ALA A 138 8.46 13.14 -15.65
C ALA A 138 9.12 11.96 -14.91
N HIS A 139 10.37 12.09 -14.47
CA HIS A 139 11.10 11.05 -13.73
C HIS A 139 10.45 10.77 -12.36
N HIS A 140 9.82 11.78 -11.75
CA HIS A 140 9.07 11.62 -10.51
C HIS A 140 7.58 11.97 -10.73
N PRO A 141 6.65 11.36 -9.95
CA PRO A 141 5.23 11.67 -10.04
C PRO A 141 4.97 13.16 -9.82
N LEU A 142 4.35 13.82 -10.82
CA LEU A 142 4.14 15.28 -10.81
C LEU A 142 3.34 15.75 -9.59
N VAL A 143 2.35 14.97 -9.16
CA VAL A 143 1.53 15.32 -7.98
C VAL A 143 2.37 15.36 -6.71
N HIS A 144 3.19 14.33 -6.47
CA HIS A 144 4.08 14.30 -5.31
C HIS A 144 5.09 15.44 -5.34
N THR A 145 5.74 15.64 -6.50
CA THR A 145 6.70 16.73 -6.70
C THR A 145 6.03 18.09 -6.49
N GLY A 146 4.82 18.29 -7.02
CA GLY A 146 4.05 19.52 -6.85
C GLY A 146 3.72 19.82 -5.38
N ILE A 147 3.33 18.81 -4.60
CA ILE A 147 3.06 18.98 -3.16
C ILE A 147 4.35 19.32 -2.42
N LEU A 148 5.42 18.54 -2.63
CA LEU A 148 6.71 18.74 -1.97
C LEU A 148 7.28 20.14 -2.29
N CYS A 149 7.42 20.44 -3.58
CA CYS A 149 7.91 21.74 -4.06
C CYS A 149 7.02 22.90 -3.61
N GLY A 150 5.69 22.73 -3.65
CA GLY A 150 4.73 23.73 -3.20
C GLY A 150 4.91 24.10 -1.73
N ILE A 151 5.08 23.11 -0.85
CA ILE A 151 5.33 23.34 0.58
C ILE A 151 6.63 24.13 0.78
N PHE A 152 7.72 23.71 0.13
CA PHE A 152 9.00 24.40 0.25
C PHE A 152 8.93 25.83 -0.28
N SER A 153 8.29 26.06 -1.42
CA SER A 153 8.11 27.39 -2.00
C SER A 153 7.29 28.30 -1.10
N VAL A 154 6.17 27.80 -0.59
CA VAL A 154 5.31 28.59 0.33
C VAL A 154 6.07 28.95 1.59
N VAL A 155 6.70 28.00 2.27
CA VAL A 155 7.44 28.25 3.51
C VAL A 155 8.56 29.27 3.29
N ARG A 156 9.33 29.15 2.21
CA ARG A 156 10.40 30.11 1.87
C ARG A 156 9.87 31.51 1.57
N ASN A 157 8.74 31.64 0.85
CA ASN A 157 8.12 32.90 0.56
C ASN A 157 7.66 33.65 1.83
N PHE A 158 7.33 32.92 2.90
CA PHE A 158 7.05 33.49 4.22
C PHE A 158 8.30 33.63 5.11
N GLY A 159 9.50 33.46 4.57
CA GLY A 159 10.76 33.57 5.32
C GLY A 159 11.07 32.40 6.23
N GLY A 160 10.37 31.27 6.08
CA GLY A 160 10.61 30.06 6.86
C GLY A 160 11.81 29.26 6.35
N SER A 161 12.35 28.41 7.23
CA SER A 161 13.48 27.53 6.90
C SER A 161 13.07 26.26 6.14
N ASP A 162 14.00 25.63 5.44
CA ASP A 162 13.81 24.33 4.79
C ASP A 162 13.47 23.22 5.81
N ASN A 163 14.00 23.32 7.03
CA ASN A 163 13.63 22.40 8.10
C ASN A 163 12.13 22.52 8.47
N LEU A 164 11.59 23.75 8.49
CA LEU A 164 10.16 23.95 8.70
C LEU A 164 9.33 23.34 7.56
N ALA A 165 9.77 23.54 6.32
CA ALA A 165 9.12 22.95 5.15
C ALA A 165 9.12 21.42 5.20
N ALA A 166 10.26 20.82 5.53
CA ALA A 166 10.41 19.37 5.70
C ALA A 166 9.51 18.83 6.84
N ALA A 167 9.44 19.54 7.96
CA ALA A 167 8.57 19.19 9.09
C ALA A 167 7.08 19.21 8.69
N ILE A 168 6.64 20.25 8.00
CA ILE A 168 5.26 20.38 7.50
C ILE A 168 4.96 19.22 6.54
N TYR A 169 5.85 18.94 5.59
CA TYR A 169 5.67 17.83 4.67
C TYR A 169 5.54 16.48 5.43
N SER A 170 6.43 16.20 6.38
CA SER A 170 6.41 14.99 7.18
C SER A 170 5.10 14.84 7.97
N LEU A 171 4.62 15.92 8.60
CA LEU A 171 3.34 15.92 9.33
C LEU A 171 2.16 15.63 8.40
N LEU A 172 2.14 16.23 7.20
CA LEU A 172 1.10 15.97 6.21
C LEU A 172 1.15 14.52 5.70
N GLN A 173 2.34 13.97 5.46
CA GLN A 173 2.51 12.57 5.08
C GLN A 173 2.05 11.61 6.19
N MET A 174 2.40 11.88 7.46
CA MET A 174 1.91 11.15 8.62
C MET A 174 0.38 11.18 8.71
N ALA A 175 -0.22 12.35 8.51
CA ALA A 175 -1.67 12.53 8.53
C ALA A 175 -2.36 11.73 7.41
N ALA A 176 -1.81 11.76 6.20
CA ALA A 176 -2.29 10.98 5.06
C ALA A 176 -2.18 9.47 5.31
N LEU A 177 -1.02 9.00 5.78
CA LEU A 177 -0.80 7.59 6.09
C LEU A 177 -1.72 7.10 7.23
N ALA A 178 -1.92 7.91 8.27
CA ALA A 178 -2.89 7.62 9.33
C ALA A 178 -4.32 7.49 8.77
N GLY A 179 -4.70 8.32 7.80
CA GLY A 179 -5.97 8.20 7.07
C GLY A 179 -6.09 6.89 6.31
N ILE A 180 -5.04 6.49 5.60
CA ILE A 180 -4.97 5.21 4.88
C ILE A 180 -5.12 4.03 5.85
N PHE A 181 -4.39 4.00 6.96
CA PHE A 181 -4.47 2.95 7.97
C PHE A 181 -5.86 2.89 8.64
N THR A 182 -6.48 4.05 8.85
CA THR A 182 -7.90 4.12 9.29
C THR A 182 -8.83 3.49 8.25
N GLY A 183 -8.59 3.73 6.98
CA GLY A 183 -9.33 3.10 5.88
C GLY A 183 -9.21 1.58 5.87
N ILE A 184 -8.00 1.03 6.08
CA ILE A 184 -7.74 -0.41 6.21
C ILE A 184 -8.50 -0.99 7.42
N SER A 185 -8.39 -0.36 8.59
CA SER A 185 -9.10 -0.79 9.79
C SER A 185 -10.63 -0.70 9.62
N GLY A 186 -11.10 0.34 8.94
CA GLY A 186 -12.50 0.53 8.58
C GLY A 186 -13.01 -0.53 7.58
N PHE A 187 -12.14 -1.01 6.70
CA PHE A 187 -12.45 -2.14 5.84
C PHE A 187 -12.67 -3.43 6.64
N LEU A 188 -11.73 -3.80 7.51
CA LEU A 188 -11.84 -4.99 8.35
C LEU A 188 -13.10 -4.96 9.24
N LYS A 189 -13.41 -3.78 9.79
CA LYS A 189 -14.64 -3.55 10.55
C LYS A 189 -15.89 -3.79 9.68
N LYS A 190 -15.97 -3.22 8.48
CA LYS A 190 -17.12 -3.35 7.57
C LYS A 190 -17.31 -4.78 7.04
N GLU A 191 -16.21 -5.52 6.88
CA GLU A 191 -16.25 -6.93 6.49
C GLU A 191 -16.46 -7.87 7.69
N HIS A 192 -16.76 -7.32 8.86
CA HIS A 192 -16.99 -8.09 10.10
C HIS A 192 -15.85 -9.07 10.42
N ALA A 193 -14.62 -8.66 10.16
CA ALA A 193 -13.44 -9.45 10.50
C ALA A 193 -13.42 -9.75 12.02
N PRO A 194 -12.89 -10.92 12.45
CA PRO A 194 -12.83 -11.25 13.87
C PRO A 194 -12.07 -10.19 14.66
N ALA A 195 -12.49 -9.94 15.92
CA ALA A 195 -11.89 -8.89 16.77
C ALA A 195 -10.36 -9.04 16.90
N TRP A 196 -9.86 -10.27 17.02
CA TRP A 196 -8.42 -10.53 17.12
C TRP A 196 -7.64 -10.07 15.87
N LEU A 197 -8.24 -10.22 14.67
CA LEU A 197 -7.61 -9.76 13.43
C LEU A 197 -7.64 -8.24 13.33
N GLN A 198 -8.76 -7.61 13.70
CA GLN A 198 -8.86 -6.15 13.74
C GLN A 198 -7.84 -5.54 14.71
N VAL A 199 -7.79 -6.05 15.95
CA VAL A 199 -6.85 -5.59 16.97
C VAL A 199 -5.41 -5.90 16.56
N GLY A 200 -5.13 -7.11 16.06
CA GLY A 200 -3.80 -7.49 15.57
C GLY A 200 -3.31 -6.58 14.44
N THR A 201 -4.19 -6.22 13.50
CA THR A 201 -3.87 -5.26 12.44
C THR A 201 -3.58 -3.87 13.00
N ILE A 202 -4.39 -3.38 13.94
CA ILE A 202 -4.15 -2.07 14.58
C ILE A 202 -2.79 -2.07 15.29
N LEU A 203 -2.51 -3.10 16.08
CA LEU A 203 -1.23 -3.23 16.79
C LEU A 203 -0.05 -3.30 15.82
N TYR A 204 -0.16 -4.09 14.75
CA TYR A 204 0.86 -4.19 13.71
C TYR A 204 1.14 -2.84 13.05
N LEU A 205 0.09 -2.13 12.63
CA LEU A 205 0.22 -0.84 11.96
C LEU A 205 0.76 0.27 12.88
N CYS A 206 0.48 0.19 14.20
CA CYS A 206 0.99 1.14 15.18
C CYS A 206 2.42 0.84 15.65
N LEU A 207 2.72 -0.44 15.90
CA LEU A 207 3.92 -0.83 16.65
C LEU A 207 5.08 -1.27 15.76
N PHE A 208 4.83 -1.64 14.49
CA PHE A 208 5.91 -2.05 13.60
C PHE A 208 6.76 -0.83 13.21
N PRO A 209 8.03 -0.77 13.63
CA PRO A 209 8.85 0.46 13.54
C PRO A 209 9.01 1.00 12.12
N PHE A 210 8.97 0.11 11.13
CA PHE A 210 9.08 0.47 9.72
C PHE A 210 8.00 1.45 9.26
N HIS A 211 6.76 1.33 9.79
CA HIS A 211 5.67 2.24 9.42
C HIS A 211 5.94 3.66 9.92
N GLY A 212 6.43 3.81 11.15
CA GLY A 212 6.82 5.12 11.70
C GLY A 212 7.98 5.73 10.91
N MET A 213 9.00 4.94 10.58
CA MET A 213 10.12 5.40 9.77
C MET A 213 9.67 5.83 8.37
N MET A 214 8.85 5.04 7.69
CA MET A 214 8.31 5.40 6.37
C MET A 214 7.37 6.60 6.41
N ALA A 215 6.68 6.83 7.52
CA ALA A 215 5.79 7.98 7.68
C ALA A 215 6.53 9.33 7.67
N VAL A 216 7.80 9.35 8.07
CA VAL A 216 8.65 10.56 8.10
C VAL A 216 9.70 10.60 6.99
N TYR A 217 9.76 9.57 6.16
CA TYR A 217 10.68 9.48 5.04
C TYR A 217 10.08 10.18 3.82
N THR A 218 10.74 11.22 3.29
CA THR A 218 10.25 12.03 2.18
C THR A 218 10.31 11.28 0.84
N THR A 219 9.48 10.25 0.69
CA THR A 219 9.39 9.44 -0.53
C THR A 219 7.95 9.34 -1.03
N LYS A 220 7.80 9.36 -2.34
CA LYS A 220 6.54 9.10 -3.03
C LYS A 220 5.99 7.70 -2.75
N ASP A 221 6.88 6.74 -2.47
CA ASP A 221 6.57 5.31 -2.43
C ASP A 221 5.68 4.95 -1.24
N THR A 222 5.83 5.65 -0.11
CA THR A 222 5.01 5.42 1.11
C THR A 222 3.53 5.65 0.85
N ILE A 223 3.18 6.82 0.31
CA ILE A 223 1.79 7.16 0.01
C ILE A 223 1.26 6.32 -1.16
N PHE A 224 2.10 6.09 -2.18
CA PHE A 224 1.75 5.22 -3.30
C PHE A 224 1.39 3.80 -2.81
N ALA A 225 2.21 3.17 -1.96
CA ALA A 225 1.93 1.85 -1.40
C ALA A 225 0.61 1.85 -0.61
N GLY A 226 0.36 2.89 0.17
CA GLY A 226 -0.89 3.03 0.93
C GLY A 226 -2.12 3.15 0.02
N ILE A 227 -2.06 4.01 -1.01
CA ILE A 227 -3.12 4.16 -2.00
C ILE A 227 -3.34 2.83 -2.75
N PHE A 228 -2.26 2.14 -3.11
CA PHE A 228 -2.34 0.84 -3.77
C PHE A 228 -3.14 -0.18 -2.94
N VAL A 229 -2.92 -0.24 -1.63
CA VAL A 229 -3.72 -1.09 -0.72
C VAL A 229 -5.20 -0.69 -0.74
N LEU A 230 -5.51 0.62 -0.73
CA LEU A 230 -6.90 1.09 -0.84
C LEU A 230 -7.54 0.71 -2.18
N CYS A 231 -6.77 0.77 -3.29
CA CYS A 231 -7.23 0.29 -4.60
C CYS A 231 -7.54 -1.21 -4.57
N VAL A 232 -6.66 -2.03 -3.96
CA VAL A 232 -6.92 -3.48 -3.79
C VAL A 232 -8.19 -3.72 -2.97
N ILE A 233 -8.40 -3.00 -1.87
CA ILE A 233 -9.64 -3.06 -1.09
C ILE A 233 -10.85 -2.68 -1.95
N ARG A 234 -10.72 -1.67 -2.79
CA ARG A 234 -11.78 -1.23 -3.71
C ARG A 234 -12.12 -2.33 -4.72
N ILE A 235 -11.11 -2.89 -5.37
CA ILE A 235 -11.27 -4.02 -6.32
C ILE A 235 -11.94 -5.21 -5.63
N TYR A 236 -11.49 -5.58 -4.43
CA TYR A 236 -12.12 -6.64 -3.65
C TYR A 236 -13.62 -6.39 -3.45
N ARG A 237 -14.02 -5.17 -3.07
CA ARG A 237 -15.43 -4.80 -2.89
C ARG A 237 -16.23 -4.85 -4.18
N MET A 238 -15.65 -4.42 -5.29
CA MET A 238 -16.28 -4.51 -6.61
C MET A 238 -16.52 -5.97 -7.01
N CYS A 239 -15.57 -6.86 -6.73
CA CYS A 239 -15.70 -8.29 -7.03
C CYS A 239 -16.69 -9.01 -6.11
N THR A 240 -16.80 -8.60 -4.84
CA THR A 240 -17.64 -9.28 -3.84
C THR A 240 -19.06 -8.73 -3.76
N ARG A 241 -19.29 -7.48 -4.18
CA ARG A 241 -20.60 -6.79 -4.14
C ARG A 241 -20.78 -5.91 -5.37
N PRO A 242 -20.77 -6.51 -6.57
CA PRO A 242 -20.84 -5.74 -7.82
C PRO A 242 -22.13 -4.91 -7.94
N GLU A 243 -23.24 -5.42 -7.40
CA GLU A 243 -24.53 -4.73 -7.38
C GLU A 243 -24.50 -3.40 -6.63
N VAL A 244 -23.63 -3.26 -5.64
CA VAL A 244 -23.46 -2.03 -4.85
C VAL A 244 -22.46 -1.08 -5.50
N TRP A 245 -21.39 -1.63 -6.08
CA TRP A 245 -20.22 -0.86 -6.50
C TRP A 245 -20.16 -0.56 -7.98
N LEU A 246 -20.91 -1.31 -8.81
CA LEU A 246 -20.97 -1.14 -10.27
C LEU A 246 -22.35 -0.71 -10.75
N ASN A 247 -23.27 -0.35 -9.85
CA ASN A 247 -24.62 0.07 -10.21
C ASN A 247 -24.67 1.57 -10.50
N GLY A 248 -24.61 1.90 -11.79
CA GLY A 248 -24.71 3.26 -12.31
C GLY A 248 -23.37 3.90 -12.71
N ALA A 249 -23.44 4.74 -13.75
CA ALA A 249 -22.26 5.39 -14.35
C ALA A 249 -21.44 6.22 -13.35
N ALA A 250 -22.10 6.90 -12.40
CA ALA A 250 -21.41 7.69 -11.37
C ALA A 250 -20.54 6.82 -10.47
N LYS A 251 -21.02 5.63 -10.05
CA LYS A 251 -20.24 4.70 -9.22
C LYS A 251 -19.13 4.02 -10.00
N ILE A 252 -19.33 3.77 -11.28
CA ILE A 252 -18.29 3.25 -12.17
C ILE A 252 -17.19 4.32 -12.34
N ALA A 253 -17.55 5.58 -12.58
CA ALA A 253 -16.60 6.68 -12.67
C ALA A 253 -15.82 6.92 -11.37
N GLU A 254 -16.45 6.66 -10.21
CA GLU A 254 -15.79 6.71 -8.90
C GLU A 254 -14.83 5.52 -8.66
N ALA A 255 -14.96 4.45 -9.43
CA ALA A 255 -14.16 3.23 -9.32
C ALA A 255 -12.91 3.23 -10.22
N VAL A 256 -12.92 4.05 -11.29
CA VAL A 256 -11.80 4.27 -12.23
C VAL A 256 -10.94 5.44 -11.77
#